data_0fe5435a820f5e2b36b905a3fcae4b9a
#
_entry.id   0fe5435a820f5e2b36b905a3fcae4b9a
#
_cell.length_a   1.000
_cell.length_b   1.000
_cell.length_c   1.000
_cell.angle_alpha   90.00
_cell.angle_beta   90.00
_cell.angle_gamma   90.00
#
_symmetry.space_group_name_H-M   'P 1'
#
loop_
_entity.id
_entity.type
_entity.pdbx_description
1 polymer ?
#
loop_
_entity_poly.entity_id
_entity_poly.type
_entity_poly.pdbx_seq_one_letter_code
_entity_poly.pdbx_strand_id
1 'polypeptide(L)'
;SLGLAMTFKDFLHIQNYFKGEEKRDPSMTEIRVLDTYWSDHCRHTTFSTELTDVEFDDGDYKDLLEKTFDAYRAEMKEMYKDRDDKFVCLMDIALMGMKQLKAAGKLDDMEVSDEINACSIVVPVVVDGVEEEWLVFFKNETHNHPTEIEPFGGAATCLGGAIRDPLSGRGYVYQAMRVTGAADPTKSLKDTMEGKLPQRKIVTTAAHGYSSYGNQIGLATGLVNEIYHPDYVAKRMEI
;
A
#
# COMPACT_ATOMS: atom_id res chain seq x y z
N SER A 1 -12.09 -26.71 -11.66
CA SER A 1 -11.64 -25.33 -11.35
C SER A 1 -10.51 -25.39 -10.33
N LEU A 2 -9.37 -24.80 -10.66
CA LEU A 2 -8.17 -24.77 -9.78
C LEU A 2 -8.17 -23.56 -8.84
N GLY A 3 -9.16 -22.65 -8.97
CA GLY A 3 -9.23 -21.42 -8.18
C GLY A 3 -8.05 -20.47 -8.43
N LEU A 4 -7.61 -20.37 -9.69
CA LEU A 4 -6.48 -19.52 -10.08
C LEU A 4 -6.87 -18.04 -10.10
N ALA A 5 -5.90 -17.17 -9.80
CA ALA A 5 -6.02 -15.71 -9.91
C ALA A 5 -5.91 -15.23 -11.36
N MET A 6 -5.21 -15.98 -12.22
CA MET A 6 -5.05 -15.70 -13.64
C MET A 6 -6.39 -15.67 -14.39
N THR A 7 -6.51 -14.72 -15.33
CA THR A 7 -7.61 -14.72 -16.30
C THR A 7 -7.42 -15.81 -17.35
N PHE A 8 -8.47 -16.06 -18.13
CA PHE A 8 -8.36 -17.01 -19.25
C PHE A 8 -7.33 -16.56 -20.31
N LYS A 9 -7.20 -15.25 -20.53
CA LYS A 9 -6.20 -14.72 -21.47
C LYS A 9 -4.78 -14.92 -20.98
N ASP A 10 -4.53 -14.73 -19.69
CA ASP A 10 -3.23 -14.98 -19.08
C ASP A 10 -2.85 -16.45 -19.22
N PHE A 11 -3.80 -17.34 -18.94
CA PHE A 11 -3.61 -18.78 -19.08
C PHE A 11 -3.31 -19.19 -20.54
N LEU A 12 -3.97 -18.58 -21.52
CA LEU A 12 -3.68 -18.80 -22.94
C LEU A 12 -2.27 -18.33 -23.31
N HIS A 13 -1.82 -17.21 -22.76
CA HIS A 13 -0.45 -16.72 -22.96
C HIS A 13 0.57 -17.75 -22.48
N ILE A 14 0.40 -18.25 -21.25
CA ILE A 14 1.25 -19.32 -20.70
C ILE A 14 1.21 -20.58 -21.55
N GLN A 15 0.02 -21.00 -21.97
CA GLN A 15 -0.12 -22.18 -22.84
C GLN A 15 0.65 -22.03 -24.15
N ASN A 16 0.58 -20.83 -24.75
CA ASN A 16 1.30 -20.57 -26.02
C ASN A 16 2.81 -20.60 -25.82
N TYR A 17 3.30 -20.04 -24.71
CA TYR A 17 4.72 -20.10 -24.34
C TYR A 17 5.19 -21.55 -24.21
N PHE A 18 4.50 -22.37 -23.41
CA PHE A 18 4.90 -23.76 -23.20
C PHE A 18 4.84 -24.58 -24.49
N LYS A 19 3.87 -24.32 -25.37
CA LYS A 19 3.79 -24.96 -26.68
C LYS A 19 4.87 -24.51 -27.66
N GLY A 20 5.15 -23.22 -27.70
CA GLY A 20 6.07 -22.62 -28.67
C GLY A 20 7.53 -22.76 -28.29
N GLU A 21 7.86 -22.37 -27.06
CA GLU A 21 9.23 -22.27 -26.57
C GLU A 21 9.66 -23.54 -25.83
N GLU A 22 8.94 -23.93 -24.81
CA GLU A 22 9.28 -25.05 -23.95
C GLU A 22 9.02 -26.42 -24.63
N LYS A 23 8.07 -26.46 -25.56
CA LYS A 23 7.64 -27.66 -26.30
C LYS A 23 7.25 -28.84 -25.41
N ARG A 24 6.64 -28.52 -24.28
CA ARG A 24 6.11 -29.46 -23.28
C ARG A 24 4.89 -28.88 -22.58
N ASP A 25 4.18 -29.71 -21.85
CA ASP A 25 3.14 -29.21 -20.94
C ASP A 25 3.76 -28.69 -19.62
N PRO A 26 3.19 -27.65 -19.02
CA PRO A 26 3.60 -27.23 -17.69
C PRO A 26 3.17 -28.24 -16.62
N SER A 27 3.97 -28.42 -15.60
CA SER A 27 3.56 -29.13 -14.40
C SER A 27 2.53 -28.33 -13.60
N MET A 28 1.78 -29.00 -12.73
CA MET A 28 0.84 -28.33 -11.83
C MET A 28 1.54 -27.33 -10.90
N THR A 29 2.77 -27.63 -10.50
CA THR A 29 3.58 -26.72 -9.67
C THR A 29 3.92 -25.45 -10.42
N GLU A 30 4.36 -25.56 -11.70
CA GLU A 30 4.65 -24.38 -12.53
C GLU A 30 3.40 -23.52 -12.74
N ILE A 31 2.24 -24.13 -13.01
CA ILE A 31 0.98 -23.38 -13.14
C ILE A 31 0.67 -22.59 -11.86
N ARG A 32 0.83 -23.19 -10.68
CA ARG A 32 0.56 -22.52 -9.40
C ARG A 32 1.58 -21.43 -9.08
N VAL A 33 2.85 -21.64 -9.39
CA VAL A 33 3.90 -20.64 -9.22
C VAL A 33 3.64 -19.45 -10.15
N LEU A 34 3.34 -19.70 -11.43
CA LEU A 34 2.99 -18.64 -12.38
C LEU A 34 1.75 -17.87 -11.95
N ASP A 35 0.71 -18.55 -11.48
CA ASP A 35 -0.49 -17.91 -10.94
C ASP A 35 -0.19 -16.98 -9.78
N THR A 36 0.72 -17.37 -8.89
CA THR A 36 1.17 -16.52 -7.78
C THR A 36 1.87 -15.25 -8.28
N TYR A 37 2.77 -15.37 -9.25
CA TYR A 37 3.44 -14.23 -9.88
C TYR A 37 2.49 -13.35 -10.70
N TRP A 38 1.43 -13.93 -11.28
CA TRP A 38 0.43 -13.22 -12.07
C TRP A 38 -0.62 -12.51 -11.24
N SER A 39 -0.66 -12.78 -9.93
CA SER A 39 -1.62 -12.14 -9.05
C SER A 39 -1.41 -10.63 -9.01
N ASP A 40 -2.50 -9.87 -9.07
CA ASP A 40 -2.48 -8.40 -8.98
C ASP A 40 -2.26 -7.98 -7.52
N HIS A 41 -1.02 -8.17 -7.03
CA HIS A 41 -0.63 -7.83 -5.68
C HIS A 41 -0.83 -6.33 -5.43
N CYS A 42 -1.54 -5.98 -4.36
CA CYS A 42 -1.90 -4.59 -4.02
C CYS A 42 -2.66 -3.85 -5.15
N ARG A 43 -3.21 -4.58 -6.11
CA ARG A 43 -3.94 -4.04 -7.26
C ARG A 43 -3.15 -3.06 -8.13
N HIS A 44 -1.85 -3.22 -8.22
CA HIS A 44 -1.00 -2.35 -9.05
C HIS A 44 -1.44 -2.33 -10.50
N THR A 45 -1.78 -3.49 -11.08
CA THR A 45 -2.29 -3.58 -12.45
C THR A 45 -3.62 -2.85 -12.60
N THR A 46 -4.54 -3.04 -11.66
CA THR A 46 -5.85 -2.35 -11.63
C THR A 46 -5.66 -0.82 -11.57
N PHE A 47 -4.81 -0.34 -10.67
CA PHE A 47 -4.54 1.10 -10.54
C PHE A 47 -3.82 1.71 -11.75
N SER A 48 -3.10 0.90 -12.52
CA SER A 48 -2.40 1.31 -13.74
C SER A 48 -3.20 1.06 -15.02
N THR A 49 -4.45 0.60 -14.92
CA THR A 49 -5.33 0.41 -16.09
C THR A 49 -5.74 1.76 -16.67
N GLU A 50 -5.66 1.90 -18.00
CA GLU A 50 -6.12 3.10 -18.71
C GLU A 50 -7.63 3.30 -18.51
N LEU A 51 -8.00 4.52 -18.11
CA LEU A 51 -9.37 4.97 -17.99
C LEU A 51 -9.76 5.74 -19.25
N THR A 52 -10.58 5.13 -20.10
CA THR A 52 -11.02 5.73 -21.39
C THR A 52 -12.33 6.48 -21.23
N ASP A 53 -13.14 6.10 -20.24
CA ASP A 53 -14.45 6.69 -20.00
C ASP A 53 -14.64 6.87 -18.49
N VAL A 54 -14.98 8.10 -18.07
CA VAL A 54 -15.16 8.46 -16.66
C VAL A 54 -16.48 9.23 -16.53
N GLU A 55 -17.38 8.65 -15.77
CA GLU A 55 -18.67 9.24 -15.44
C GLU A 55 -18.77 9.50 -13.94
N PHE A 56 -19.52 10.52 -13.55
CA PHE A 56 -19.79 10.88 -12.17
C PHE A 56 -21.27 10.75 -11.88
N ASP A 57 -21.61 9.92 -10.91
CA ASP A 57 -22.99 9.78 -10.44
C ASP A 57 -23.50 11.07 -9.82
N ASP A 58 -24.80 11.29 -9.89
CA ASP A 58 -25.44 12.42 -9.24
C ASP A 58 -25.37 12.31 -7.73
N GLY A 59 -24.97 13.41 -7.07
CA GLY A 59 -24.84 13.46 -5.62
C GLY A 59 -24.17 14.73 -5.13
N ASP A 60 -24.08 14.90 -3.83
CA ASP A 60 -23.59 16.13 -3.16
C ASP A 60 -22.16 16.52 -3.54
N TYR A 61 -21.37 15.59 -4.00
CA TYR A 61 -19.96 15.80 -4.33
C TYR A 61 -19.66 15.79 -5.83
N LYS A 62 -20.66 15.62 -6.70
CA LYS A 62 -20.47 15.50 -8.15
C LYS A 62 -19.65 16.66 -8.71
N ASP A 63 -20.11 17.89 -8.50
CA ASP A 63 -19.48 19.10 -9.05
C ASP A 63 -18.02 19.25 -8.57
N LEU A 64 -17.76 18.88 -7.30
CA LEU A 64 -16.41 18.93 -6.74
C LEU A 64 -15.49 17.88 -7.39
N LEU A 65 -15.98 16.68 -7.60
CA LEU A 65 -15.24 15.59 -8.22
C LEU A 65 -14.95 15.88 -9.68
N GLU A 66 -15.95 16.30 -10.44
CA GLU A 66 -15.80 16.72 -11.87
C GLU A 66 -14.75 17.83 -12.00
N LYS A 67 -14.89 18.89 -11.22
CA LYS A 67 -13.93 20.01 -11.23
C LYS A 67 -12.51 19.57 -10.87
N THR A 68 -12.38 18.68 -9.91
CA THR A 68 -11.05 18.16 -9.49
C THR A 68 -10.44 17.28 -10.59
N PHE A 69 -11.25 16.45 -11.23
CA PHE A 69 -10.81 15.61 -12.33
C PHE A 69 -10.42 16.43 -13.57
N ASP A 70 -11.17 17.47 -13.89
CA ASP A 70 -10.81 18.39 -14.99
C ASP A 70 -9.51 19.14 -14.71
N ALA A 71 -9.28 19.57 -13.47
CA ALA A 71 -8.01 20.16 -13.04
C ALA A 71 -6.84 19.17 -13.20
N TYR A 72 -7.03 17.91 -12.79
CA TYR A 72 -6.05 16.86 -13.02
C TYR A 72 -5.75 16.65 -14.51
N ARG A 73 -6.78 16.59 -15.36
CA ARG A 73 -6.58 16.42 -16.82
C ARG A 73 -5.84 17.60 -17.46
N ALA A 74 -6.09 18.81 -16.99
CA ALA A 74 -5.36 19.99 -17.45
C ALA A 74 -3.89 19.93 -17.06
N GLU A 75 -3.61 19.56 -15.81
CA GLU A 75 -2.25 19.40 -15.30
C GLU A 75 -1.50 18.26 -16.00
N MET A 76 -2.17 17.13 -16.23
CA MET A 76 -1.62 15.99 -16.94
C MET A 76 -1.13 16.39 -18.35
N LYS A 77 -1.91 17.20 -19.09
CA LYS A 77 -1.53 17.68 -20.42
C LYS A 77 -0.27 18.55 -20.40
N GLU A 78 -0.13 19.40 -19.39
CA GLU A 78 1.05 20.25 -19.26
C GLU A 78 2.27 19.43 -18.81
N MET A 79 2.09 18.58 -17.79
CA MET A 79 3.15 17.74 -17.22
C MET A 79 3.74 16.75 -18.23
N TYR A 80 2.92 16.23 -19.13
CA TYR A 80 3.32 15.21 -20.10
C TYR A 80 3.27 15.67 -21.56
N LYS A 81 3.36 16.97 -21.82
CA LYS A 81 3.27 17.54 -23.18
C LYS A 81 4.23 16.93 -24.19
N ASP A 82 5.38 16.41 -23.73
CA ASP A 82 6.41 15.80 -24.56
C ASP A 82 6.40 14.25 -24.46
N ARG A 83 5.28 13.67 -24.01
CA ARG A 83 5.17 12.21 -23.75
C ARG A 83 3.85 11.65 -24.27
N ASP A 84 3.95 10.80 -25.29
CA ASP A 84 2.80 10.12 -25.92
C ASP A 84 2.40 8.81 -25.22
N ASP A 85 3.23 8.33 -24.28
CA ASP A 85 3.03 7.07 -23.55
C ASP A 85 2.17 7.21 -22.28
N LYS A 86 1.67 8.42 -21.99
CA LYS A 86 0.91 8.70 -20.77
C LYS A 86 -0.60 8.71 -21.03
N PHE A 87 -1.30 8.01 -20.16
CA PHE A 87 -2.76 7.89 -20.17
C PHE A 87 -3.33 8.12 -18.76
N VAL A 88 -4.62 8.39 -18.70
CA VAL A 88 -5.34 8.55 -17.43
C VAL A 88 -5.46 7.20 -16.74
N CYS A 89 -5.01 7.12 -15.50
CA CYS A 89 -5.21 5.95 -14.64
C CYS A 89 -5.24 6.38 -13.17
N LEU A 90 -5.76 5.53 -12.28
CA LEU A 90 -5.86 5.85 -10.85
C LEU A 90 -4.50 6.11 -10.22
N MET A 91 -3.46 5.38 -10.63
CA MET A 91 -2.10 5.58 -10.13
C MET A 91 -1.56 6.96 -10.52
N ASP A 92 -1.80 7.41 -11.74
CA ASP A 92 -1.35 8.74 -12.17
C ASP A 92 -2.08 9.86 -11.43
N ILE A 93 -3.39 9.72 -11.22
CA ILE A 93 -4.19 10.64 -10.40
C ILE A 93 -3.60 10.75 -8.99
N ALA A 94 -3.30 9.61 -8.35
CA ALA A 94 -2.74 9.56 -7.00
C ALA A 94 -1.35 10.22 -6.90
N LEU A 95 -0.53 10.10 -7.94
CA LEU A 95 0.84 10.60 -7.96
C LEU A 95 0.99 12.03 -8.48
N MET A 96 -0.05 12.62 -9.08
CA MET A 96 0.04 13.92 -9.73
C MET A 96 0.50 15.03 -8.78
N GLY A 97 -0.03 15.08 -7.56
CA GLY A 97 0.38 16.07 -6.56
C GLY A 97 1.87 15.98 -6.19
N MET A 98 2.42 14.77 -6.07
CA MET A 98 3.85 14.58 -5.84
C MET A 98 4.68 15.05 -7.03
N LYS A 99 4.24 14.76 -8.26
CA LYS A 99 4.93 15.20 -9.49
C LYS A 99 4.95 16.72 -9.63
N GLN A 100 3.84 17.39 -9.29
CA GLN A 100 3.76 18.85 -9.25
C GLN A 100 4.73 19.45 -8.22
N LEU A 101 4.78 18.90 -7.02
CA LEU A 101 5.73 19.33 -5.98
C LEU A 101 7.17 19.16 -6.44
N LYS A 102 7.49 18.04 -7.09
CA LYS A 102 8.81 17.78 -7.64
C LYS A 102 9.17 18.78 -8.74
N ALA A 103 8.26 19.05 -9.69
CA ALA A 103 8.47 20.02 -10.75
C ALA A 103 8.63 21.46 -10.22
N ALA A 104 8.03 21.77 -9.07
CA ALA A 104 8.17 23.05 -8.39
C ALA A 104 9.41 23.16 -7.47
N GLY A 105 10.32 22.17 -7.48
CA GLY A 105 11.53 22.15 -6.62
C GLY A 105 11.22 22.04 -5.12
N LYS A 106 10.09 21.44 -4.77
CA LYS A 106 9.67 21.26 -3.37
C LYS A 106 10.14 19.95 -2.75
N LEU A 107 10.79 19.10 -3.54
CA LEU A 107 11.29 17.78 -3.16
C LEU A 107 12.78 17.63 -3.52
N ASP A 108 13.54 18.73 -3.48
CA ASP A 108 14.96 18.71 -3.87
C ASP A 108 15.83 18.01 -2.82
N ASP A 109 15.33 17.88 -1.59
CA ASP A 109 15.95 17.12 -0.50
C ASP A 109 15.64 15.62 -0.56
N MET A 110 14.77 15.17 -1.47
CA MET A 110 14.48 13.76 -1.64
C MET A 110 15.67 13.04 -2.27
N GLU A 111 16.14 11.98 -1.63
CA GLU A 111 17.18 11.13 -2.19
C GLU A 111 16.74 10.51 -3.52
N VAL A 112 17.63 10.49 -4.49
CA VAL A 112 17.45 9.76 -5.75
C VAL A 112 18.29 8.49 -5.67
N SER A 113 17.64 7.34 -5.55
CA SER A 113 18.26 6.04 -5.37
C SER A 113 17.51 4.98 -6.19
N ASP A 114 18.20 3.89 -6.53
CA ASP A 114 17.60 2.70 -7.13
C ASP A 114 16.77 1.91 -6.08
N GLU A 115 17.02 2.13 -4.79
CA GLU A 115 16.22 1.55 -3.70
C GLU A 115 15.03 2.47 -3.40
N ILE A 116 13.82 2.00 -3.72
CA ILE A 116 12.59 2.79 -3.68
C ILE A 116 11.53 2.23 -2.70
N ASN A 117 11.88 1.25 -1.86
CA ASN A 117 10.93 0.64 -0.92
C ASN A 117 10.56 1.56 0.26
N ALA A 118 11.35 2.60 0.51
CA ALA A 118 11.02 3.63 1.50
C ALA A 118 11.37 5.02 0.93
N CYS A 119 10.64 6.05 1.36
CA CYS A 119 11.01 7.43 1.05
C CYS A 119 12.16 7.87 1.97
N SER A 120 13.16 8.52 1.41
CA SER A 120 14.27 9.12 2.16
C SER A 120 14.54 10.55 1.73
N ILE A 121 14.92 11.38 2.70
CA ILE A 121 15.36 12.76 2.49
C ILE A 121 16.76 12.95 3.05
N VAL A 122 17.52 13.82 2.40
CA VAL A 122 18.85 14.23 2.87
C VAL A 122 18.70 15.35 3.89
N VAL A 123 19.24 15.18 5.08
CA VAL A 123 19.19 16.19 6.13
C VAL A 123 20.58 16.48 6.67
N PRO A 124 20.96 17.75 6.89
CA PRO A 124 22.22 18.09 7.56
C PRO A 124 22.10 17.82 9.07
N VAL A 125 23.06 17.08 9.61
CA VAL A 125 23.14 16.72 11.03
C VAL A 125 24.52 17.09 11.57
N VAL A 126 24.58 17.74 12.73
CA VAL A 126 25.86 18.05 13.38
C VAL A 126 26.22 16.93 14.36
N VAL A 127 27.29 16.20 14.07
CA VAL A 127 27.84 15.14 14.91
C VAL A 127 29.24 15.59 15.42
N ASP A 128 29.40 15.70 16.72
CA ASP A 128 30.65 16.12 17.36
C ASP A 128 31.24 17.45 16.81
N GLY A 129 30.36 18.36 16.40
CA GLY A 129 30.71 19.68 15.85
C GLY A 129 31.05 19.67 14.34
N VAL A 130 30.87 18.57 13.67
CA VAL A 130 31.04 18.41 12.21
C VAL A 130 29.66 18.21 11.59
N GLU A 131 29.37 18.96 10.53
CA GLU A 131 28.15 18.77 9.74
C GLU A 131 28.30 17.59 8.79
N GLU A 132 27.36 16.67 8.83
CA GLU A 132 27.27 15.48 7.98
C GLU A 132 25.91 15.43 7.28
N GLU A 133 25.86 14.87 6.06
CA GLU A 133 24.61 14.55 5.39
C GLU A 133 24.12 13.17 5.81
N TRP A 134 22.91 13.13 6.37
CA TRP A 134 22.25 11.90 6.80
C TRP A 134 21.00 11.67 6.00
N LEU A 135 20.60 10.39 5.81
CA LEU A 135 19.34 10.00 5.23
C LEU A 135 18.32 9.71 6.32
N VAL A 136 17.19 10.39 6.26
CA VAL A 136 16.02 10.10 7.11
C VAL A 136 14.98 9.36 6.27
N PHE A 137 14.70 8.13 6.66
CA PHE A 137 13.71 7.27 5.99
C PHE A 137 12.35 7.41 6.63
N PHE A 138 11.32 7.40 5.80
CA PHE A 138 9.93 7.27 6.22
C PHE A 138 9.25 6.18 5.41
N LYS A 139 8.62 5.23 6.11
CA LYS A 139 7.80 4.18 5.51
C LYS A 139 6.43 4.16 6.17
N ASN A 140 5.40 4.18 5.35
CA ASN A 140 4.02 3.93 5.74
C ASN A 140 3.60 2.57 5.16
N GLU A 141 3.10 1.69 6.02
CA GLU A 141 2.59 0.37 5.64
C GLU A 141 1.17 0.20 6.15
N THR A 142 0.32 -0.40 5.34
CA THR A 142 -1.07 -0.72 5.71
C THR A 142 -1.34 -2.20 5.56
N HIS A 143 -2.00 -2.80 6.55
CA HIS A 143 -2.32 -4.23 6.53
C HIS A 143 -3.73 -4.49 7.09
N ASN A 144 -4.71 -3.82 6.48
CA ASN A 144 -6.08 -3.71 6.99
C ASN A 144 -6.83 -5.04 6.96
N HIS A 145 -7.00 -5.61 5.75
CA HIS A 145 -7.80 -6.82 5.55
C HIS A 145 -7.22 -8.06 6.27
N PRO A 146 -5.93 -8.36 6.19
CA PRO A 146 -5.36 -9.46 6.95
C PRO A 146 -5.54 -9.31 8.45
N THR A 147 -5.44 -8.10 8.99
CA THR A 147 -5.60 -7.83 10.43
C THR A 147 -7.05 -8.05 10.90
N GLU A 148 -8.05 -7.82 10.07
CA GLU A 148 -9.44 -8.14 10.45
C GLU A 148 -9.72 -9.65 10.52
N ILE A 149 -8.94 -10.46 9.79
CA ILE A 149 -9.11 -11.92 9.70
C ILE A 149 -8.25 -12.63 10.73
N GLU A 150 -6.96 -12.30 10.76
CA GLU A 150 -5.97 -12.84 11.70
C GLU A 150 -5.20 -11.66 12.34
N PRO A 151 -5.75 -11.09 13.44
CA PRO A 151 -5.30 -9.80 13.95
C PRO A 151 -3.87 -9.80 14.49
N PHE A 152 -3.37 -10.93 15.04
CA PHE A 152 -2.01 -10.98 15.57
C PHE A 152 -0.97 -10.90 14.42
N GLY A 153 -1.03 -11.82 13.48
CA GLY A 153 -0.11 -11.86 12.36
C GLY A 153 -0.30 -10.70 11.39
N GLY A 154 -1.56 -10.26 11.20
CA GLY A 154 -1.86 -9.10 10.36
C GLY A 154 -1.16 -7.83 10.86
N ALA A 155 -1.30 -7.48 12.13
CA ALA A 155 -0.64 -6.33 12.73
C ALA A 155 0.89 -6.50 12.83
N ALA A 156 1.36 -7.69 13.15
CA ALA A 156 2.79 -7.99 13.17
C ALA A 156 3.42 -7.84 11.77
N THR A 157 2.74 -8.30 10.73
CA THR A 157 3.21 -8.16 9.34
C THR A 157 3.19 -6.71 8.88
N CYS A 158 2.19 -5.91 9.28
CA CYS A 158 2.14 -4.48 9.02
C CYS A 158 3.41 -3.78 9.53
N LEU A 159 3.70 -3.92 10.82
CA LEU A 159 4.92 -3.37 11.42
C LEU A 159 6.19 -3.95 10.79
N GLY A 160 6.19 -5.25 10.52
CA GLY A 160 7.31 -5.95 9.89
C GLY A 160 7.63 -5.41 8.49
N GLY A 161 6.63 -5.10 7.67
CA GLY A 161 6.81 -4.45 6.37
C GLY A 161 7.39 -3.05 6.51
N ALA A 162 6.82 -2.24 7.41
CA ALA A 162 7.30 -0.89 7.68
C ALA A 162 8.77 -0.85 8.16
N ILE A 163 9.25 -1.91 8.82
CA ILE A 163 10.64 -2.02 9.27
C ILE A 163 11.56 -2.55 8.17
N ARG A 164 11.14 -3.60 7.47
CA ARG A 164 11.99 -4.28 6.47
C ARG A 164 12.28 -3.43 5.24
N ASP A 165 11.34 -2.58 4.82
CA ASP A 165 11.54 -1.75 3.64
C ASP A 165 12.65 -0.70 3.85
N PRO A 166 12.70 0.08 4.94
CA PRO A 166 13.87 0.91 5.23
C PRO A 166 15.18 0.13 5.43
N LEU A 167 15.12 -1.09 5.95
CA LEU A 167 16.30 -1.95 6.08
C LEU A 167 16.87 -2.35 4.71
N SER A 168 16.04 -2.51 3.67
CA SER A 168 16.53 -2.77 2.31
C SER A 168 17.40 -1.62 1.78
N GLY A 169 17.09 -0.38 2.16
CA GLY A 169 17.90 0.81 1.92
C GLY A 169 19.06 0.99 2.92
N ARG A 170 19.38 -0.02 3.74
CA ARG A 170 20.40 0.01 4.79
C ARG A 170 20.15 1.03 5.91
N GLY A 171 18.91 1.44 6.09
CA GLY A 171 18.47 2.30 7.18
C GLY A 171 18.13 1.50 8.44
N TYR A 172 18.26 2.14 9.60
CA TYR A 172 17.77 1.61 10.88
C TYR A 172 16.47 2.29 11.29
N VAL A 173 15.45 1.50 11.63
CA VAL A 173 14.21 2.04 12.19
C VAL A 173 14.42 2.29 13.69
N TYR A 174 14.33 3.54 14.10
CA TYR A 174 14.51 3.93 15.51
C TYR A 174 13.21 4.22 16.22
N GLN A 175 12.13 4.47 15.48
CA GLN A 175 10.81 4.81 16.03
C GLN A 175 9.71 4.30 15.12
N ALA A 176 8.67 3.72 15.71
CA ALA A 176 7.42 3.40 15.05
C ALA A 176 6.28 4.30 15.53
N MET A 177 5.31 4.52 14.66
CA MET A 177 4.02 5.13 14.98
C MET A 177 2.92 4.18 14.53
N ARG A 178 1.86 4.06 15.33
CA ARG A 178 0.73 3.20 15.02
C ARG A 178 -0.56 4.01 14.97
N VAL A 179 -1.24 3.96 13.82
CA VAL A 179 -2.55 4.58 13.63
C VAL A 179 -3.54 3.49 13.21
N THR A 180 -4.64 3.36 13.96
CA THR A 180 -5.60 2.29 13.74
C THR A 180 -7.03 2.78 13.76
N GLY A 181 -7.93 2.03 13.13
CA GLY A 181 -9.36 2.27 13.16
C GLY A 181 -10.15 0.98 13.41
N ALA A 182 -11.13 1.06 14.28
CA ALA A 182 -12.00 -0.03 14.67
C ALA A 182 -13.42 0.45 14.97
N ALA A 183 -14.39 -0.47 14.98
CA ALA A 183 -15.68 -0.21 15.61
C ALA A 183 -15.56 -0.34 17.13
N ASP A 184 -16.62 -0.04 17.83
CA ASP A 184 -16.66 -0.07 19.30
C ASP A 184 -16.29 -1.45 19.87
N PRO A 185 -15.14 -1.58 20.56
CA PRO A 185 -14.69 -2.85 21.12
C PRO A 185 -15.45 -3.27 22.37
N THR A 186 -16.33 -2.42 22.91
CA THR A 186 -17.13 -2.70 24.10
C THR A 186 -18.47 -3.37 23.78
N LYS A 187 -18.86 -3.42 22.48
CA LYS A 187 -20.09 -4.07 22.05
C LYS A 187 -20.16 -5.53 22.46
N SER A 188 -21.38 -6.00 22.68
CA SER A 188 -21.66 -7.41 22.99
C SER A 188 -21.21 -8.33 21.85
N LEU A 189 -20.75 -9.53 22.20
CA LEU A 189 -20.42 -10.56 21.21
C LEU A 189 -21.63 -10.92 20.30
N LYS A 190 -22.84 -10.73 20.81
CA LYS A 190 -24.09 -10.99 20.05
C LYS A 190 -24.28 -9.99 18.88
N ASP A 191 -23.65 -8.83 18.97
CA ASP A 191 -23.72 -7.78 17.94
C ASP A 191 -22.62 -7.93 16.89
N THR A 192 -21.86 -9.02 16.93
CA THR A 192 -20.84 -9.32 15.95
C THR A 192 -21.49 -9.76 14.63
N MET A 193 -21.05 -9.18 13.53
CA MET A 193 -21.48 -9.57 12.18
C MET A 193 -21.11 -11.04 11.91
N GLU A 194 -22.04 -11.78 11.29
CA GLU A 194 -21.80 -13.19 10.93
C GLU A 194 -20.53 -13.36 10.08
N GLY A 195 -19.74 -14.36 10.41
CA GLY A 195 -18.48 -14.64 9.71
C GLY A 195 -17.33 -13.68 10.02
N LYS A 196 -17.48 -12.76 10.98
CA LYS A 196 -16.45 -11.80 11.40
C LYS A 196 -16.00 -12.03 12.85
N LEU A 197 -14.81 -11.58 13.16
CA LEU A 197 -14.32 -11.56 14.54
C LEU A 197 -14.95 -10.39 15.31
N PRO A 198 -15.20 -10.57 16.63
CA PRO A 198 -15.62 -9.47 17.49
C PRO A 198 -14.59 -8.33 17.50
N GLN A 199 -15.06 -7.08 17.51
CA GLN A 199 -14.19 -5.90 17.51
C GLN A 199 -13.18 -5.91 18.67
N ARG A 200 -13.60 -6.32 19.86
CA ARG A 200 -12.70 -6.47 21.02
C ARG A 200 -11.58 -7.47 20.74
N LYS A 201 -11.88 -8.58 20.09
CA LYS A 201 -10.87 -9.59 19.72
C LYS A 201 -9.86 -9.02 18.73
N ILE A 202 -10.34 -8.30 17.71
CA ILE A 202 -9.47 -7.67 16.71
C ILE A 202 -8.55 -6.65 17.36
N VAL A 203 -9.10 -5.68 18.10
CA VAL A 203 -8.35 -4.58 18.73
C VAL A 203 -7.26 -5.11 19.66
N THR A 204 -7.62 -5.99 20.62
CA THR A 204 -6.66 -6.47 21.62
C THR A 204 -5.59 -7.38 21.00
N THR A 205 -5.97 -8.24 20.06
CA THR A 205 -5.03 -9.19 19.44
C THR A 205 -4.10 -8.49 18.44
N ALA A 206 -4.59 -7.51 17.68
CA ALA A 206 -3.76 -6.68 16.82
C ALA A 206 -2.72 -5.87 17.61
N ALA A 207 -3.12 -5.29 18.74
CA ALA A 207 -2.18 -4.60 19.63
C ALA A 207 -1.07 -5.54 20.15
N HIS A 208 -1.41 -6.79 20.49
CA HIS A 208 -0.42 -7.80 20.89
C HIS A 208 0.51 -8.18 19.73
N GLY A 209 0.01 -8.33 18.51
CA GLY A 209 0.83 -8.66 17.33
C GLY A 209 1.84 -7.55 17.02
N TYR A 210 1.40 -6.32 17.01
CA TYR A 210 2.26 -5.15 16.85
C TYR A 210 3.33 -5.07 17.93
N SER A 211 2.92 -5.14 19.20
CA SER A 211 3.81 -5.11 20.35
C SER A 211 4.82 -6.26 20.35
N SER A 212 4.39 -7.48 20.01
CA SER A 212 5.28 -8.64 19.93
C SER A 212 6.42 -8.43 18.93
N TYR A 213 6.10 -7.95 17.73
CA TYR A 213 7.13 -7.69 16.70
C TYR A 213 8.09 -6.59 17.13
N GLY A 214 7.57 -5.44 17.58
CA GLY A 214 8.39 -4.31 18.02
C GLY A 214 9.32 -4.64 19.19
N ASN A 215 8.82 -5.38 20.17
CA ASN A 215 9.60 -5.79 21.34
C ASN A 215 10.74 -6.74 21.00
N GLN A 216 10.57 -7.62 20.01
CA GLN A 216 11.64 -8.54 19.60
C GLN A 216 12.83 -7.81 18.95
N ILE A 217 12.60 -6.64 18.38
CA ILE A 217 13.65 -5.82 17.78
C ILE A 217 14.11 -4.68 18.71
N GLY A 218 13.38 -4.44 19.79
CA GLY A 218 13.67 -3.32 20.70
C GLY A 218 13.26 -1.95 20.16
N LEU A 219 12.23 -1.91 19.30
CA LEU A 219 11.76 -0.70 18.66
C LEU A 219 10.79 0.08 19.55
N ALA A 220 11.09 1.38 19.74
CA ALA A 220 10.20 2.28 20.47
C ALA A 220 8.98 2.68 19.63
N THR A 221 7.79 2.72 20.26
CA THR A 221 6.58 3.27 19.65
C THR A 221 6.36 4.68 20.16
N GLY A 222 6.56 5.70 19.29
CA GLY A 222 6.46 7.11 19.65
C GLY A 222 5.02 7.64 19.69
N LEU A 223 4.11 7.00 18.95
CA LEU A 223 2.69 7.37 18.89
C LEU A 223 1.82 6.12 18.73
N VAL A 224 0.75 6.03 19.50
CA VAL A 224 -0.37 5.11 19.25
C VAL A 224 -1.66 5.93 19.24
N ASN A 225 -2.36 5.91 18.12
CA ASN A 225 -3.65 6.57 17.98
C ASN A 225 -4.66 5.59 17.38
N GLU A 226 -5.73 5.28 18.11
CA GLU A 226 -6.80 4.42 17.63
C GLU A 226 -8.12 5.20 17.54
N ILE A 227 -8.73 5.19 16.36
CA ILE A 227 -9.99 5.85 16.05
C ILE A 227 -11.11 4.81 16.10
N TYR A 228 -12.20 5.13 16.79
CA TYR A 228 -13.40 4.30 16.85
C TYR A 228 -14.51 4.95 16.03
N HIS A 229 -15.03 4.20 15.05
CA HIS A 229 -16.13 4.65 14.22
C HIS A 229 -17.07 3.48 13.91
N PRO A 230 -18.40 3.67 13.99
CA PRO A 230 -19.37 2.58 13.80
C PRO A 230 -19.27 1.88 12.45
N ASP A 231 -18.76 2.54 11.43
CA ASP A 231 -18.64 1.97 10.08
C ASP A 231 -17.48 0.96 9.93
N TYR A 232 -16.60 0.84 10.92
CA TYR A 232 -15.57 -0.22 10.94
C TYR A 232 -16.10 -1.59 11.38
N VAL A 233 -17.35 -1.91 11.12
CA VAL A 233 -17.97 -3.19 11.56
C VAL A 233 -17.40 -4.43 10.88
N ALA A 234 -16.93 -4.29 9.64
CA ALA A 234 -16.39 -5.37 8.80
C ALA A 234 -15.00 -5.11 8.30
N LYS A 235 -14.40 -3.99 8.69
CA LYS A 235 -13.10 -3.54 8.25
C LYS A 235 -12.27 -3.05 9.44
N ARG A 236 -10.97 -3.14 9.29
CA ARG A 236 -9.97 -2.63 10.22
C ARG A 236 -9.06 -1.67 9.48
N MET A 237 -8.68 -0.56 10.07
CA MET A 237 -7.53 0.21 9.65
C MET A 237 -6.34 -0.16 10.54
N GLU A 238 -5.25 -0.61 9.94
CA GLU A 238 -3.99 -0.93 10.61
C GLU A 238 -2.86 -0.31 9.80
N ILE A 239 -2.23 0.71 10.36
CA ILE A 239 -1.15 1.48 9.75
C ILE A 239 0.00 1.59 10.74
#